data_c2be8013b4cd62ef874a325f56d01c8d
#
_entry.id   c2be8013b4cd62ef874a325f56d01c8d
#
_cell.length_a   1.000
_cell.length_b   1.000
_cell.length_c   1.000
_cell.angle_alpha   90.00
_cell.angle_beta   90.00
_cell.angle_gamma   90.00
#
_symmetry.space_group_name_H-M   'P 1'
#
loop_
_entity.id
_entity.type
_entity.pdbx_description
1 polymer ?
#
loop_
_entity_poly.entity_id
_entity_poly.type
_entity_poly.pdbx_seq_one_letter_code
_entity_poly.pdbx_strand_id
1 'polypeptide(L)'
;MSTEKIEYLNLDLLHPFENNPFQSVDESEYDELRDSVKEFGIITPLIVNKSDDGYEIISGHRRWQIAKELKLDVVPVYVREFSKEEAVINFVDCNLSREKILPSEKARAYKMKHDAMKKQGARTDLTSSQVGTKFRSDEKLAETMPDSRMQIQRYIRLNNLQPALLDMVDEKRIAFIPAVELSYLTEEEQCNLIETIESEDCTPSLSQAQRMHKLSDEKKLTMDAIFEIMQEQKANQKEYVKIPVETFKKYFKKDMPPKKMEEITEKALARYAVFLQKQRQWER
;
A
#
# COMPACT_ATOMS: atom_id res chain seq x y z
N MET A 1 8.30 17.31 -34.49
CA MET A 1 7.23 17.41 -33.47
C MET A 1 5.94 17.18 -34.20
N SER A 2 5.32 16.01 -34.10
CA SER A 2 3.98 15.80 -34.65
C SER A 2 3.02 16.63 -33.81
N THR A 3 2.33 17.57 -34.42
CA THR A 3 1.24 18.34 -33.81
C THR A 3 0.17 17.34 -33.37
N GLU A 4 0.03 17.13 -32.06
CA GLU A 4 -1.05 16.29 -31.50
C GLU A 4 -2.38 16.91 -31.91
N LYS A 5 -3.12 16.22 -32.75
CA LYS A 5 -4.43 16.69 -33.23
C LYS A 5 -5.52 16.21 -32.27
N ILE A 6 -6.31 17.15 -31.76
CA ILE A 6 -7.51 16.83 -31.00
C ILE A 6 -8.58 16.31 -31.98
N GLU A 7 -9.13 15.16 -31.68
CA GLU A 7 -10.24 14.57 -32.39
C GLU A 7 -11.48 14.55 -31.47
N TYR A 8 -12.66 14.55 -32.07
CA TYR A 8 -13.94 14.43 -31.35
C TYR A 8 -14.53 13.07 -31.68
N LEU A 9 -14.63 12.21 -30.67
CA LEU A 9 -15.16 10.86 -30.83
C LEU A 9 -16.48 10.71 -30.09
N ASN A 10 -17.38 9.88 -30.67
CA ASN A 10 -18.61 9.51 -30.03
C ASN A 10 -18.31 8.64 -28.80
N LEU A 11 -19.05 8.90 -27.71
CA LEU A 11 -18.89 8.18 -26.43
C LEU A 11 -19.08 6.66 -26.56
N ASP A 12 -19.92 6.21 -27.47
CA ASP A 12 -20.22 4.79 -27.71
C ASP A 12 -19.01 4.02 -28.29
N LEU A 13 -18.05 4.73 -28.88
CA LEU A 13 -16.80 4.14 -29.39
C LEU A 13 -15.73 3.96 -28.32
N LEU A 14 -15.95 4.55 -27.11
CA LEU A 14 -14.98 4.55 -26.03
C LEU A 14 -15.31 3.48 -25.01
N HIS A 15 -14.33 2.67 -24.67
CA HIS A 15 -14.44 1.68 -23.60
C HIS A 15 -13.37 1.86 -22.53
N PRO A 16 -13.64 1.48 -21.27
CA PRO A 16 -12.69 1.64 -20.18
C PRO A 16 -11.50 0.70 -20.37
N PHE A 17 -10.38 1.06 -19.77
CA PHE A 17 -9.18 0.21 -19.72
C PHE A 17 -9.49 -1.12 -19.02
N GLU A 18 -9.10 -2.22 -19.65
CA GLU A 18 -9.32 -3.57 -19.09
C GLU A 18 -8.54 -3.74 -17.78
N ASN A 19 -9.20 -4.30 -16.76
CA ASN A 19 -8.61 -4.54 -15.43
C ASN A 19 -8.04 -3.28 -14.76
N ASN A 20 -8.72 -2.14 -14.89
CA ASN A 20 -8.34 -0.88 -14.23
C ASN A 20 -8.23 -1.06 -12.71
N PRO A 21 -7.04 -0.94 -12.08
CA PRO A 21 -6.86 -1.06 -10.64
C PRO A 21 -7.31 0.17 -9.86
N PHE A 22 -7.45 1.34 -10.51
CA PHE A 22 -7.74 2.63 -9.88
C PHE A 22 -9.24 2.87 -9.83
N GLN A 23 -9.88 2.36 -8.79
CA GLN A 23 -11.35 2.45 -8.61
C GLN A 23 -11.76 3.45 -7.54
N SER A 24 -10.83 3.85 -6.66
CA SER A 24 -11.14 4.81 -5.59
C SER A 24 -11.48 6.18 -6.17
N VAL A 25 -12.60 6.72 -5.73
CA VAL A 25 -13.09 8.06 -6.13
C VAL A 25 -13.30 8.87 -4.87
N ASP A 26 -12.67 10.05 -4.80
CA ASP A 26 -13.03 11.07 -3.81
C ASP A 26 -14.29 11.76 -4.33
N GLU A 27 -15.40 11.58 -3.63
CA GLU A 27 -16.72 12.10 -4.07
C GLU A 27 -16.69 13.63 -4.25
N SER A 28 -16.00 14.37 -3.38
CA SER A 28 -15.92 15.81 -3.49
C SER A 28 -15.15 16.27 -4.74
N GLU A 29 -14.01 15.62 -5.04
CA GLU A 29 -13.24 15.89 -6.26
C GLU A 29 -14.03 15.50 -7.53
N TYR A 30 -14.86 14.46 -7.44
CA TYR A 30 -15.70 14.04 -8.55
C TYR A 30 -16.81 15.03 -8.83
N ASP A 31 -17.48 15.53 -7.79
CA ASP A 31 -18.55 16.53 -7.91
C ASP A 31 -18.02 17.86 -8.46
N GLU A 32 -16.88 18.33 -7.97
CA GLU A 32 -16.22 19.53 -8.51
C GLU A 32 -15.88 19.37 -10.01
N LEU A 33 -15.35 18.21 -10.39
CA LEU A 33 -15.04 17.91 -11.78
C LEU A 33 -16.32 17.85 -12.64
N ARG A 34 -17.40 17.27 -12.12
CA ARG A 34 -18.70 17.19 -12.80
C ARG A 34 -19.27 18.58 -13.06
N ASP A 35 -19.24 19.47 -12.07
CA ASP A 35 -19.72 20.82 -12.21
C ASP A 35 -18.88 21.62 -13.22
N SER A 36 -17.56 21.43 -13.21
CA SER A 36 -16.66 22.01 -14.21
C SER A 36 -16.96 21.51 -15.63
N VAL A 37 -17.18 20.20 -15.80
CA VAL A 37 -17.51 19.62 -17.12
C VAL A 37 -18.89 20.11 -17.59
N LYS A 38 -19.84 20.30 -16.69
CA LYS A 38 -21.17 20.82 -17.01
C LYS A 38 -21.13 22.28 -17.48
N GLU A 39 -20.26 23.10 -16.90
CA GLU A 39 -20.14 24.53 -17.21
C GLU A 39 -19.27 24.79 -18.44
N PHE A 40 -18.12 24.14 -18.53
CA PHE A 40 -17.09 24.44 -19.54
C PHE A 40 -16.87 23.30 -20.56
N GLY A 41 -17.55 22.17 -20.41
CA GLY A 41 -17.25 20.97 -21.17
C GLY A 41 -15.93 20.31 -20.77
N ILE A 42 -15.46 19.36 -21.55
CA ILE A 42 -14.17 18.69 -21.32
C ILE A 42 -13.03 19.54 -21.90
N ILE A 43 -12.39 20.35 -21.06
CA ILE A 43 -11.28 21.24 -21.44
C ILE A 43 -10.03 20.44 -21.78
N THR A 44 -9.68 19.44 -20.95
CA THR A 44 -8.51 18.59 -21.16
C THR A 44 -8.94 17.32 -21.89
N PRO A 45 -8.48 17.07 -23.13
CA PRO A 45 -8.86 15.89 -23.90
C PRO A 45 -8.52 14.58 -23.18
N LEU A 46 -9.27 13.52 -23.43
CA LEU A 46 -8.93 12.17 -23.00
C LEU A 46 -7.76 11.64 -23.85
N ILE A 47 -7.01 10.69 -23.31
CA ILE A 47 -6.02 9.94 -24.09
C ILE A 47 -6.62 8.55 -24.34
N VAL A 48 -6.71 8.17 -25.59
CA VAL A 48 -7.28 6.88 -26.01
C VAL A 48 -6.30 6.11 -26.91
N ASN A 49 -6.34 4.79 -26.80
CA ASN A 49 -5.61 3.88 -27.67
C ASN A 49 -6.56 3.25 -28.68
N LYS A 50 -6.17 3.23 -29.94
CA LYS A 50 -6.96 2.56 -30.96
C LYS A 50 -6.91 1.05 -30.76
N SER A 51 -8.07 0.40 -30.73
CA SER A 51 -8.25 -1.05 -30.60
C SER A 51 -9.12 -1.59 -31.74
N ASP A 52 -9.22 -2.91 -31.85
CA ASP A 52 -10.02 -3.56 -32.89
C ASP A 52 -11.53 -3.26 -32.74
N ASP A 53 -11.99 -3.05 -31.48
CA ASP A 53 -13.40 -2.83 -31.14
C ASP A 53 -13.73 -1.34 -30.83
N GLY A 54 -12.84 -0.40 -31.19
CA GLY A 54 -13.04 1.03 -30.93
C GLY A 54 -11.82 1.69 -30.30
N TYR A 55 -12.01 2.39 -29.17
CA TYR A 55 -10.94 3.13 -28.52
C TYR A 55 -10.93 2.86 -27.01
N GLU A 56 -9.82 2.34 -26.52
CA GLU A 56 -9.58 2.08 -25.11
C GLU A 56 -9.06 3.35 -24.40
N ILE A 57 -9.65 3.70 -23.28
CA ILE A 57 -9.30 4.93 -22.52
C ILE A 57 -8.03 4.67 -21.71
N ILE A 58 -6.94 5.38 -22.03
CA ILE A 58 -5.69 5.36 -21.29
C ILE A 58 -5.70 6.39 -20.14
N SER A 59 -6.25 7.59 -20.38
CA SER A 59 -6.38 8.62 -19.36
C SER A 59 -7.68 9.40 -19.52
N GLY A 60 -8.28 9.75 -18.38
CA GLY A 60 -9.52 10.55 -18.36
C GLY A 60 -10.79 9.76 -18.06
N HIS A 61 -10.71 8.59 -17.41
CA HIS A 61 -11.87 7.75 -17.05
C HIS A 61 -12.96 8.53 -16.29
N ARG A 62 -12.61 9.37 -15.29
CA ARG A 62 -13.58 10.19 -14.56
C ARG A 62 -14.31 11.16 -15.50
N ARG A 63 -13.59 11.82 -16.42
CA ARG A 63 -14.21 12.74 -17.42
C ARG A 63 -15.14 12.00 -18.37
N TRP A 64 -14.76 10.80 -18.77
CA TRP A 64 -15.62 9.94 -19.59
C TRP A 64 -16.88 9.48 -18.84
N GLN A 65 -16.79 9.09 -17.57
CA GLN A 65 -17.94 8.76 -16.74
C GLN A 65 -18.90 9.95 -16.61
N ILE A 66 -18.36 11.12 -16.30
CA ILE A 66 -19.14 12.37 -16.22
C ILE A 66 -19.79 12.71 -17.56
N ALA A 67 -19.08 12.54 -18.68
CA ALA A 67 -19.64 12.76 -19.99
C ALA A 67 -20.84 11.84 -20.28
N LYS A 68 -20.79 10.59 -19.84
CA LYS A 68 -21.93 9.66 -19.90
C LYS A 68 -23.11 10.09 -19.04
N GLU A 69 -22.86 10.52 -17.81
CA GLU A 69 -23.89 11.04 -16.89
C GLU A 69 -24.58 12.27 -17.47
N LEU A 70 -23.81 13.17 -18.07
CA LEU A 70 -24.31 14.39 -18.71
C LEU A 70 -24.86 14.16 -20.11
N LYS A 71 -24.81 12.92 -20.63
CA LYS A 71 -25.30 12.50 -21.95
C LYS A 71 -24.69 13.36 -23.08
N LEU A 72 -23.39 13.57 -23.03
CA LEU A 72 -22.66 14.24 -24.13
C LEU A 72 -22.54 13.24 -25.30
N ASP A 73 -22.74 13.71 -26.53
CA ASP A 73 -22.63 12.86 -27.72
C ASP A 73 -21.18 12.58 -28.08
N VAL A 74 -20.32 13.58 -27.94
CA VAL A 74 -18.90 13.52 -28.33
C VAL A 74 -17.98 14.11 -27.25
N VAL A 75 -16.75 13.63 -27.22
CA VAL A 75 -15.70 14.11 -26.31
C VAL A 75 -14.39 14.37 -27.06
N PRO A 76 -13.60 15.38 -26.64
CA PRO A 76 -12.28 15.63 -27.21
C PRO A 76 -11.28 14.55 -26.75
N VAL A 77 -10.49 14.00 -27.67
CA VAL A 77 -9.52 12.94 -27.42
C VAL A 77 -8.21 13.19 -28.16
N TYR A 78 -7.14 12.64 -27.60
CA TYR A 78 -5.88 12.38 -28.31
C TYR A 78 -5.83 10.88 -28.64
N VAL A 79 -5.86 10.54 -29.92
CA VAL A 79 -5.77 9.15 -30.37
C VAL A 79 -4.31 8.74 -30.43
N ARG A 80 -3.99 7.58 -29.84
CA ARG A 80 -2.67 6.94 -29.85
C ARG A 80 -2.79 5.54 -30.46
N GLU A 81 -1.66 5.06 -30.98
CA GLU A 81 -1.50 3.70 -31.46
C GLU A 81 -0.39 3.03 -30.66
N PHE A 82 -0.75 2.53 -29.48
CA PHE A 82 0.15 1.81 -28.61
C PHE A 82 -0.02 0.30 -28.80
N SER A 83 1.06 -0.45 -28.67
CA SER A 83 0.96 -1.89 -28.41
C SER A 83 0.26 -2.14 -27.07
N LYS A 84 -0.20 -3.38 -26.83
CA LYS A 84 -0.86 -3.74 -25.55
C LYS A 84 0.02 -3.44 -24.34
N GLU A 85 1.32 -3.74 -24.43
CA GLU A 85 2.27 -3.48 -23.35
C GLU A 85 2.51 -1.98 -23.14
N GLU A 86 2.64 -1.20 -24.21
CA GLU A 86 2.80 0.26 -24.11
C GLU A 86 1.53 0.93 -23.56
N ALA A 87 0.35 0.46 -23.93
CA ALA A 87 -0.91 0.95 -23.39
C ALA A 87 -0.97 0.76 -21.87
N VAL A 88 -0.61 -0.44 -21.36
CA VAL A 88 -0.53 -0.72 -19.91
C VAL A 88 0.47 0.21 -19.22
N ILE A 89 1.67 0.38 -19.78
CA ILE A 89 2.72 1.23 -19.19
C ILE A 89 2.22 2.68 -19.10
N ASN A 90 1.71 3.23 -20.19
CA ASN A 90 1.20 4.60 -20.24
C ASN A 90 -0.01 4.80 -19.31
N PHE A 91 -0.93 3.82 -19.28
CA PHE A 91 -2.07 3.84 -18.37
C PHE A 91 -1.64 3.95 -16.91
N VAL A 92 -0.69 3.12 -16.47
CA VAL A 92 -0.17 3.14 -15.10
C VAL A 92 0.54 4.46 -14.81
N ASP A 93 1.39 4.95 -15.73
CA ASP A 93 2.14 6.20 -15.54
C ASP A 93 1.23 7.42 -15.38
N CYS A 94 0.18 7.52 -16.19
CA CYS A 94 -0.80 8.59 -16.08
C CYS A 94 -1.56 8.58 -14.74
N ASN A 95 -1.75 7.43 -14.12
CA ASN A 95 -2.55 7.30 -12.90
C ASN A 95 -1.71 7.32 -11.61
N LEU A 96 -0.45 6.88 -11.64
CA LEU A 96 0.43 6.91 -10.46
C LEU A 96 0.83 8.33 -10.02
N SER A 97 0.59 9.34 -10.83
CA SER A 97 0.80 10.75 -10.48
C SER A 97 -0.32 11.35 -9.62
N ARG A 98 -1.39 10.60 -9.33
CA ARG A 98 -2.49 11.06 -8.46
C ARG A 98 -2.01 11.18 -7.02
N GLU A 99 -2.51 12.18 -6.28
CA GLU A 99 -2.13 12.43 -4.89
C GLU A 99 -2.62 11.32 -3.93
N LYS A 100 -3.83 10.81 -4.17
CA LYS A 100 -4.47 9.80 -3.32
C LYS A 100 -4.65 8.50 -4.11
N ILE A 101 -3.82 7.50 -3.81
CA ILE A 101 -3.90 6.15 -4.38
C ILE A 101 -3.85 5.17 -3.21
N LEU A 102 -4.79 4.22 -3.17
CA LEU A 102 -4.81 3.18 -2.16
C LEU A 102 -3.61 2.24 -2.32
N PRO A 103 -3.08 1.68 -1.21
CA PRO A 103 -2.01 0.69 -1.26
C PRO A 103 -2.33 -0.50 -2.17
N SER A 104 -3.56 -1.00 -2.19
CA SER A 104 -4.01 -2.08 -3.06
C SER A 104 -3.98 -1.70 -4.54
N GLU A 105 -4.43 -0.48 -4.88
CA GLU A 105 -4.40 0.04 -6.24
C GLU A 105 -2.97 0.18 -6.74
N LYS A 106 -2.09 0.74 -5.89
CA LYS A 106 -0.66 0.91 -6.18
C LYS A 106 0.03 -0.45 -6.37
N ALA A 107 -0.31 -1.43 -5.55
CA ALA A 107 0.21 -2.79 -5.66
C ALA A 107 -0.15 -3.44 -7.01
N ARG A 108 -1.43 -3.36 -7.41
CA ARG A 108 -1.91 -3.88 -8.69
C ARG A 108 -1.30 -3.14 -9.88
N ALA A 109 -1.22 -1.81 -9.82
CA ALA A 109 -0.64 -0.97 -10.85
C ALA A 109 0.84 -1.29 -11.10
N TYR A 110 1.66 -1.40 -10.05
CA TYR A 110 3.06 -1.78 -10.19
C TYR A 110 3.22 -3.20 -10.74
N LYS A 111 2.38 -4.15 -10.34
CA LYS A 111 2.40 -5.50 -10.90
C LYS A 111 2.07 -5.49 -12.39
N MET A 112 1.01 -4.78 -12.80
CA MET A 112 0.63 -4.65 -14.21
C MET A 112 1.76 -4.08 -15.05
N LYS A 113 2.36 -2.97 -14.63
CA LYS A 113 3.46 -2.34 -15.36
C LYS A 113 4.70 -3.25 -15.42
N HIS A 114 5.06 -3.89 -14.32
CA HIS A 114 6.19 -4.82 -14.26
C HIS A 114 6.00 -6.00 -15.22
N ASP A 115 4.79 -6.57 -15.29
CA ASP A 115 4.47 -7.69 -16.17
C ASP A 115 4.47 -7.26 -17.64
N ALA A 116 3.97 -6.06 -17.96
CA ALA A 116 4.03 -5.48 -19.30
C ALA A 116 5.47 -5.25 -19.76
N MET A 117 6.33 -4.66 -18.91
CA MET A 117 7.75 -4.44 -19.21
C MET A 117 8.51 -5.75 -19.42
N LYS A 118 8.20 -6.81 -18.66
CA LYS A 118 8.78 -8.14 -18.89
C LYS A 118 8.43 -8.70 -20.26
N LYS A 119 7.16 -8.58 -20.69
CA LYS A 119 6.68 -9.06 -22.00
C LYS A 119 7.35 -8.27 -23.12
N GLN A 120 7.47 -6.95 -22.99
CA GLN A 120 8.15 -6.09 -23.95
C GLN A 120 9.64 -6.45 -24.07
N GLY A 121 10.35 -6.69 -22.97
CA GLY A 121 11.74 -7.11 -22.94
C GLY A 121 11.97 -8.46 -23.63
N ALA A 122 11.09 -9.44 -23.39
CA ALA A 122 11.20 -10.76 -24.03
C ALA A 122 11.03 -10.70 -25.56
N ARG A 123 10.20 -9.78 -26.09
CA ARG A 123 10.06 -9.58 -27.55
C ARG A 123 11.31 -8.95 -28.17
N THR A 124 11.96 -8.04 -27.46
CA THR A 124 13.17 -7.37 -27.95
C THR A 124 14.37 -8.31 -27.98
N ASP A 125 14.47 -9.26 -27.05
CA ASP A 125 15.52 -10.28 -27.01
C ASP A 125 15.46 -11.26 -28.21
N LEU A 126 14.28 -11.44 -28.83
CA LEU A 126 14.09 -12.29 -30.01
C LEU A 126 14.54 -11.60 -31.32
N THR A 127 14.69 -10.28 -31.32
CA THR A 127 14.97 -9.47 -32.52
C THR A 127 16.34 -8.84 -32.53
N SER A 128 17.10 -8.84 -31.44
CA SER A 128 18.45 -8.24 -31.40
C SER A 128 19.50 -9.21 -30.87
N SER A 129 20.49 -9.51 -31.74
CA SER A 129 21.71 -10.28 -31.42
C SER A 129 22.84 -9.41 -30.83
N GLN A 130 22.53 -8.37 -30.07
CA GLN A 130 23.52 -7.57 -29.36
C GLN A 130 23.58 -7.94 -27.87
N VAL A 131 24.78 -8.34 -27.43
CA VAL A 131 25.15 -8.55 -26.03
C VAL A 131 25.10 -7.21 -25.29
N GLY A 132 23.92 -6.79 -24.89
CA GLY A 132 23.68 -5.66 -24.00
C GLY A 132 23.40 -6.16 -22.60
N THR A 133 23.95 -5.52 -21.60
CA THR A 133 23.66 -5.77 -20.16
C THR A 133 22.16 -5.90 -19.94
N LYS A 134 21.71 -7.10 -19.53
CA LYS A 134 20.31 -7.34 -19.14
C LYS A 134 19.98 -6.50 -17.92
N PHE A 135 19.50 -5.28 -18.12
CA PHE A 135 18.84 -4.54 -17.06
C PHE A 135 17.60 -5.33 -16.66
N ARG A 136 17.49 -5.65 -15.37
CA ARG A 136 16.30 -6.30 -14.85
C ARG A 136 15.09 -5.37 -15.01
N SER A 137 13.93 -5.92 -15.35
CA SER A 137 12.69 -5.14 -15.54
C SER A 137 12.34 -4.27 -14.33
N ASP A 138 12.74 -4.71 -13.13
CA ASP A 138 12.56 -4.01 -11.87
C ASP A 138 13.49 -2.78 -11.71
N GLU A 139 14.68 -2.78 -12.32
CA GLU A 139 15.59 -1.61 -12.35
C GLU A 139 15.04 -0.52 -13.28
N LYS A 140 14.63 -0.90 -14.49
CA LYS A 140 13.98 0.03 -15.44
C LYS A 140 12.68 0.61 -14.88
N LEU A 141 11.91 -0.20 -14.14
CA LEU A 141 10.69 0.25 -13.49
C LEU A 141 10.99 1.35 -12.45
N ALA A 142 12.03 1.17 -11.63
CA ALA A 142 12.41 2.15 -10.60
C ALA A 142 12.92 3.47 -11.17
N GLU A 143 13.56 3.46 -12.36
CA GLU A 143 14.03 4.68 -13.02
C GLU A 143 12.89 5.60 -13.48
N THR A 144 11.73 5.02 -13.78
CA THR A 144 10.56 5.76 -14.29
C THR A 144 9.52 6.09 -13.24
N MET A 145 9.70 5.63 -11.98
CA MET A 145 8.71 5.74 -10.90
C MET A 145 9.20 6.61 -9.74
N PRO A 146 8.27 7.25 -9.00
CA PRO A 146 8.62 8.07 -7.84
C PRO A 146 9.13 7.23 -6.66
N ASP A 147 8.77 5.94 -6.60
CA ASP A 147 9.15 5.04 -5.52
C ASP A 147 10.46 4.31 -5.81
N SER A 148 11.25 4.04 -4.78
CA SER A 148 12.46 3.24 -4.90
C SER A 148 12.15 1.81 -5.33
N ARG A 149 13.12 1.12 -5.98
CA ARG A 149 13.00 -0.28 -6.39
C ARG A 149 12.50 -1.19 -5.26
N MET A 150 13.04 -1.04 -4.06
CA MET A 150 12.62 -1.84 -2.90
C MET A 150 11.18 -1.55 -2.50
N GLN A 151 10.75 -0.29 -2.59
CA GLN A 151 9.38 0.09 -2.28
C GLN A 151 8.40 -0.48 -3.31
N ILE A 152 8.74 -0.43 -4.59
CA ILE A 152 7.96 -1.03 -5.68
C ILE A 152 7.77 -2.54 -5.45
N GLN A 153 8.85 -3.25 -5.10
CA GLN A 153 8.76 -4.68 -4.83
C GLN A 153 7.88 -5.01 -3.62
N ARG A 154 7.91 -4.18 -2.56
CA ARG A 154 7.02 -4.31 -1.42
C ARG A 154 5.55 -4.12 -1.83
N TYR A 155 5.25 -3.12 -2.67
CA TYR A 155 3.90 -2.95 -3.20
C TYR A 155 3.47 -4.16 -4.04
N ILE A 156 4.32 -4.61 -4.97
CA ILE A 156 4.00 -5.81 -5.79
C ILE A 156 3.72 -7.01 -4.90
N ARG A 157 4.44 -7.15 -3.79
CA ARG A 157 4.27 -8.26 -2.85
C ARG A 157 2.89 -8.25 -2.17
N LEU A 158 2.29 -7.08 -1.92
CA LEU A 158 0.94 -6.98 -1.34
C LEU A 158 -0.14 -7.71 -2.16
N ASN A 159 0.08 -7.94 -3.46
CA ASN A 159 -0.86 -8.72 -4.27
C ASN A 159 -0.98 -10.20 -3.84
N ASN A 160 -0.14 -10.67 -2.93
CA ASN A 160 -0.21 -12.01 -2.36
C ASN A 160 -1.07 -12.07 -1.08
N LEU A 161 -1.58 -10.92 -0.62
CA LEU A 161 -2.51 -10.89 0.50
C LEU A 161 -3.90 -11.33 0.08
N GLN A 162 -4.60 -12.00 0.99
CA GLN A 162 -6.04 -12.24 0.86
C GLN A 162 -6.78 -10.89 0.80
N PRO A 163 -7.88 -10.80 0.02
CA PRO A 163 -8.62 -9.55 -0.17
C PRO A 163 -8.97 -8.84 1.15
N ALA A 164 -9.45 -9.57 2.15
CA ALA A 164 -9.82 -9.00 3.45
C ALA A 164 -8.64 -8.34 4.18
N LEU A 165 -7.42 -8.91 4.11
CA LEU A 165 -6.23 -8.29 4.69
C LEU A 165 -5.82 -7.05 3.89
N LEU A 166 -5.95 -7.09 2.58
CA LEU A 166 -5.62 -5.96 1.71
C LEU A 166 -6.58 -4.78 1.94
N ASP A 167 -7.87 -5.05 2.14
CA ASP A 167 -8.87 -4.05 2.51
C ASP A 167 -8.53 -3.40 3.87
N MET A 168 -8.09 -4.19 4.85
CA MET A 168 -7.62 -3.65 6.14
C MET A 168 -6.38 -2.75 6.00
N VAL A 169 -5.54 -2.98 4.98
CA VAL A 169 -4.41 -2.09 4.67
C VAL A 169 -4.90 -0.77 4.08
N ASP A 170 -5.86 -0.82 3.17
CA ASP A 170 -6.47 0.37 2.55
C ASP A 170 -7.22 1.22 3.59
N GLU A 171 -7.89 0.57 4.55
CA GLU A 171 -8.54 1.19 5.71
C GLU A 171 -7.55 1.70 6.79
N LYS A 172 -6.24 1.48 6.61
CA LYS A 172 -5.17 1.82 7.57
C LYS A 172 -5.28 1.10 8.93
N ARG A 173 -6.03 0.00 9.02
CA ARG A 173 -6.10 -0.87 10.20
C ARG A 173 -4.83 -1.70 10.34
N ILE A 174 -4.25 -2.14 9.22
CA ILE A 174 -2.93 -2.77 9.16
C ILE A 174 -1.96 -1.81 8.47
N ALA A 175 -0.83 -1.51 9.11
CA ALA A 175 0.19 -0.66 8.51
C ALA A 175 0.91 -1.36 7.36
N PHE A 176 1.45 -0.59 6.41
CA PHE A 176 2.08 -1.10 5.18
C PHE A 176 3.19 -2.14 5.43
N ILE A 177 4.11 -1.87 6.36
CA ILE A 177 5.25 -2.79 6.60
C ILE A 177 4.81 -4.12 7.22
N PRO A 178 3.97 -4.16 8.28
CA PRO A 178 3.34 -5.41 8.73
C PRO A 178 2.64 -6.18 7.61
N ALA A 179 1.87 -5.50 6.75
CA ALA A 179 1.18 -6.13 5.63
C ALA A 179 2.15 -6.82 4.64
N VAL A 180 3.31 -6.22 4.37
CA VAL A 180 4.36 -6.84 3.55
C VAL A 180 4.86 -8.13 4.20
N GLU A 181 5.09 -8.14 5.52
CA GLU A 181 5.50 -9.35 6.24
C GLU A 181 4.40 -10.44 6.18
N LEU A 182 3.14 -10.07 6.35
CA LEU A 182 2.00 -11.00 6.26
C LEU A 182 1.80 -11.58 4.86
N SER A 183 2.25 -10.89 3.81
CA SER A 183 2.16 -11.39 2.43
C SER A 183 3.08 -12.58 2.12
N TYR A 184 3.94 -12.96 3.06
CA TYR A 184 4.77 -14.17 2.98
C TYR A 184 4.05 -15.41 3.54
N LEU A 185 2.98 -15.24 4.29
CA LEU A 185 2.16 -16.34 4.82
C LEU A 185 1.45 -17.07 3.69
N THR A 186 1.19 -18.36 3.89
CA THR A 186 0.36 -19.16 2.98
C THR A 186 -1.10 -18.70 3.02
N GLU A 187 -1.90 -19.07 2.02
CA GLU A 187 -3.33 -18.70 1.98
C GLU A 187 -4.09 -19.22 3.22
N GLU A 188 -3.80 -20.42 3.68
CA GLU A 188 -4.39 -21.03 4.88
C GLU A 188 -4.03 -20.24 6.15
N GLU A 189 -2.75 -19.89 6.32
CA GLU A 189 -2.27 -19.09 7.45
C GLU A 189 -2.86 -17.68 7.45
N GLN A 190 -3.06 -17.08 6.27
CA GLN A 190 -3.73 -15.79 6.14
C GLN A 190 -5.22 -15.88 6.52
N CYS A 191 -5.92 -16.96 6.15
CA CYS A 191 -7.30 -17.21 6.58
C CYS A 191 -7.39 -17.33 8.10
N ASN A 192 -6.51 -18.13 8.71
CA ASN A 192 -6.44 -18.30 10.17
C ASN A 192 -6.18 -16.95 10.89
N LEU A 193 -5.32 -16.11 10.29
CA LEU A 193 -5.05 -14.77 10.82
C LEU A 193 -6.28 -13.87 10.73
N ILE A 194 -7.04 -13.91 9.62
CA ILE A 194 -8.28 -13.12 9.46
C ILE A 194 -9.28 -13.51 10.54
N GLU A 195 -9.53 -14.82 10.75
CA GLU A 195 -10.41 -15.30 11.81
C GLU A 195 -9.98 -14.83 13.20
N THR A 196 -8.66 -14.83 13.47
CA THR A 196 -8.10 -14.35 14.74
C THR A 196 -8.28 -12.82 14.90
N ILE A 197 -8.08 -12.04 13.83
CA ILE A 197 -8.31 -10.58 13.85
C ILE A 197 -9.77 -10.26 14.15
N GLU A 198 -10.70 -11.00 13.56
CA GLU A 198 -12.13 -10.82 13.76
C GLU A 198 -12.58 -11.21 15.17
N SER A 199 -12.03 -12.29 15.74
CA SER A 199 -12.36 -12.75 17.07
C SER A 199 -11.79 -11.87 18.19
N GLU A 200 -10.57 -11.39 18.04
CA GLU A 200 -9.85 -10.60 19.05
C GLU A 200 -9.99 -9.08 18.86
N ASP A 201 -10.64 -8.64 17.79
CA ASP A 201 -10.78 -7.22 17.40
C ASP A 201 -9.43 -6.45 17.43
N CYS A 202 -8.36 -7.12 17.01
CA CYS A 202 -7.03 -6.55 17.02
C CYS A 202 -6.25 -6.90 15.75
N THR A 203 -5.37 -5.99 15.30
CA THR A 203 -4.51 -6.20 14.14
C THR A 203 -3.06 -6.42 14.55
N PRO A 204 -2.26 -7.20 13.81
CA PRO A 204 -0.90 -7.51 14.19
C PRO A 204 0.02 -6.28 14.12
N SER A 205 0.92 -6.15 15.10
CA SER A 205 2.04 -5.21 15.06
C SER A 205 3.15 -5.71 14.14
N LEU A 206 4.13 -4.86 13.82
CA LEU A 206 5.28 -5.26 13.00
C LEU A 206 6.04 -6.45 13.61
N SER A 207 6.28 -6.45 14.91
CA SER A 207 7.00 -7.53 15.59
C SER A 207 6.24 -8.85 15.56
N GLN A 208 4.91 -8.80 15.69
CA GLN A 208 4.03 -9.96 15.57
C GLN A 208 4.02 -10.51 14.15
N ALA A 209 3.88 -9.63 13.14
CA ALA A 209 3.91 -10.01 11.74
C ALA A 209 5.24 -10.66 11.33
N GLN A 210 6.39 -10.12 11.78
CA GLN A 210 7.71 -10.69 11.54
C GLN A 210 7.89 -12.08 12.20
N ARG A 211 7.34 -12.27 13.38
CA ARG A 211 7.36 -13.59 14.03
C ARG A 211 6.50 -14.60 13.30
N MET A 212 5.30 -14.20 12.86
CA MET A 212 4.44 -15.06 12.03
C MET A 212 5.14 -15.45 10.74
N HIS A 213 5.74 -14.49 10.02
CA HIS A 213 6.53 -14.75 8.81
C HIS A 213 7.64 -15.76 9.06
N LYS A 214 8.43 -15.58 10.12
CA LYS A 214 9.50 -16.52 10.47
C LYS A 214 8.98 -17.92 10.77
N LEU A 215 7.88 -18.04 11.52
CA LEU A 215 7.27 -19.34 11.82
C LEU A 215 6.66 -20.00 10.57
N SER A 216 6.11 -19.20 9.64
CA SER A 216 5.63 -19.67 8.34
C SER A 216 6.78 -20.25 7.50
N ASP A 217 7.93 -19.56 7.41
CA ASP A 217 9.13 -20.04 6.72
C ASP A 217 9.62 -21.39 7.33
N GLU A 218 9.53 -21.53 8.65
CA GLU A 218 9.85 -22.76 9.39
C GLU A 218 8.75 -23.84 9.29
N LYS A 219 7.61 -23.55 8.66
CA LYS A 219 6.40 -24.40 8.58
C LYS A 219 5.86 -24.80 9.96
N LYS A 220 5.93 -23.88 10.90
CA LYS A 220 5.49 -24.05 12.29
C LYS A 220 4.35 -23.11 12.68
N LEU A 221 3.86 -22.30 11.76
CA LEU A 221 2.79 -21.36 12.05
C LEU A 221 1.45 -22.10 12.04
N THR A 222 0.94 -22.38 13.22
CA THR A 222 -0.39 -22.97 13.43
C THR A 222 -1.39 -21.89 13.86
N MET A 223 -2.69 -22.20 13.82
CA MET A 223 -3.73 -21.30 14.31
C MET A 223 -3.52 -20.94 15.80
N ASP A 224 -3.15 -21.94 16.64
CA ASP A 224 -2.85 -21.69 18.06
C ASP A 224 -1.66 -20.73 18.23
N ALA A 225 -0.60 -20.88 17.41
CA ALA A 225 0.55 -19.98 17.45
C ALA A 225 0.18 -18.54 17.00
N ILE A 226 -0.70 -18.40 16.00
CA ILE A 226 -1.22 -17.08 15.59
C ILE A 226 -1.97 -16.44 16.75
N PHE A 227 -2.87 -17.19 17.38
CA PHE A 227 -3.66 -16.72 18.52
C PHE A 227 -2.77 -16.29 19.70
N GLU A 228 -1.80 -17.12 20.10
CA GLU A 228 -0.84 -16.77 21.16
C GLU A 228 -0.07 -15.48 20.84
N ILE A 229 0.42 -15.33 19.59
CA ILE A 229 1.14 -14.13 19.16
C ILE A 229 0.23 -12.89 19.20
N MET A 230 -1.04 -13.03 18.81
CA MET A 230 -2.00 -11.92 18.78
C MET A 230 -2.42 -11.47 20.17
N GLN A 231 -2.51 -12.39 21.13
CA GLN A 231 -2.84 -12.06 22.54
C GLN A 231 -1.69 -11.39 23.31
N GLU A 232 -0.46 -11.43 22.81
CA GLU A 232 0.65 -10.74 23.47
C GLU A 232 0.42 -9.22 23.50
N GLN A 233 0.65 -8.61 24.67
CA GLN A 233 0.59 -7.15 24.81
C GLN A 233 1.54 -6.48 23.82
N LYS A 234 0.99 -5.64 22.94
CA LYS A 234 1.79 -4.84 22.00
C LYS A 234 2.75 -3.94 22.80
N ALA A 235 4.00 -3.82 22.33
CA ALA A 235 5.02 -2.97 22.96
C ALA A 235 4.52 -1.52 23.20
N ASN A 236 3.62 -1.01 22.37
CA ASN A 236 3.01 0.31 22.49
C ASN A 236 1.93 0.43 23.58
N GLN A 237 1.43 -0.70 24.09
CA GLN A 237 0.40 -0.75 25.14
C GLN A 237 1.01 -0.87 26.56
N LYS A 238 2.32 -1.08 26.64
CA LYS A 238 3.01 -1.02 27.93
C LYS A 238 3.08 0.43 28.37
N GLU A 239 2.41 0.75 29.47
CA GLU A 239 2.53 2.06 30.10
C GLU A 239 3.97 2.23 30.63
N TYR A 240 4.68 3.22 30.15
CA TYR A 240 6.02 3.56 30.61
C TYR A 240 5.99 4.90 31.33
N VAL A 241 6.44 4.91 32.57
CA VAL A 241 6.77 6.16 33.25
C VAL A 241 8.18 6.57 32.83
N LYS A 242 8.29 7.58 31.99
CA LYS A 242 9.60 8.12 31.58
C LYS A 242 10.13 9.03 32.66
N ILE A 243 11.19 8.59 33.36
CA ILE A 243 11.89 9.41 34.36
C ILE A 243 13.19 9.91 33.70
N PRO A 244 13.49 11.24 33.74
CA PRO A 244 14.75 11.77 33.20
C PRO A 244 15.94 11.12 33.83
N VAL A 245 16.95 10.77 33.05
CA VAL A 245 18.19 10.12 33.51
C VAL A 245 18.91 10.96 34.57
N GLU A 246 18.79 12.28 34.53
CA GLU A 246 19.34 13.19 35.52
C GLU A 246 18.75 12.98 36.92
N THR A 247 17.51 12.57 37.04
CA THR A 247 16.85 12.21 38.28
C THR A 247 17.48 10.96 38.89
N PHE A 248 17.80 9.97 38.06
CA PHE A 248 18.48 8.75 38.48
C PHE A 248 19.93 8.99 38.89
N LYS A 249 20.69 9.86 38.17
CA LYS A 249 22.06 10.21 38.46
C LYS A 249 22.27 10.80 39.87
N LYS A 250 21.25 11.35 40.51
CA LYS A 250 21.28 11.84 41.89
C LYS A 250 21.35 10.71 42.92
N TYR A 251 20.83 9.53 42.59
CA TYR A 251 20.67 8.41 43.53
C TYR A 251 21.57 7.21 43.21
N PHE A 252 22.18 7.17 42.01
CA PHE A 252 22.98 6.05 41.53
C PHE A 252 24.40 6.50 41.17
N LYS A 253 25.38 5.59 41.33
CA LYS A 253 26.76 5.83 40.92
C LYS A 253 26.89 5.99 39.42
N LYS A 254 27.81 6.82 38.92
CA LYS A 254 27.99 7.19 37.51
C LYS A 254 28.12 6.01 36.52
N ASP A 255 28.63 4.88 36.98
CA ASP A 255 28.96 3.72 36.11
C ASP A 255 27.98 2.53 36.29
N MET A 256 26.78 2.76 36.86
CA MET A 256 25.82 1.69 37.07
C MET A 256 25.06 1.38 35.79
N PRO A 257 25.02 0.11 35.35
CA PRO A 257 24.30 -0.27 34.15
C PRO A 257 22.76 -0.09 34.30
N PRO A 258 22.04 0.32 33.24
CA PRO A 258 20.59 0.62 33.29
C PRO A 258 19.74 -0.48 33.91
N LYS A 259 19.98 -1.74 33.58
CA LYS A 259 19.24 -2.90 34.15
C LYS A 259 19.37 -2.96 35.69
N LYS A 260 20.54 -2.64 36.22
CA LYS A 260 20.76 -2.67 37.66
C LYS A 260 20.11 -1.48 38.38
N MET A 261 20.01 -0.33 37.70
CA MET A 261 19.24 0.82 38.19
C MET A 261 17.74 0.48 38.26
N GLU A 262 17.20 -0.20 37.26
CA GLU A 262 15.81 -0.64 37.18
C GLU A 262 15.45 -1.61 38.35
N GLU A 263 16.23 -2.66 38.54
CA GLU A 263 16.06 -3.61 39.66
C GLU A 263 16.10 -2.94 41.07
N ILE A 264 17.01 -1.99 41.27
CA ILE A 264 17.11 -1.29 42.55
C ILE A 264 15.93 -0.35 42.75
N THR A 265 15.46 0.30 41.66
CA THR A 265 14.32 1.20 41.71
C THR A 265 13.04 0.40 42.03
N GLU A 266 12.83 -0.75 41.39
CA GLU A 266 11.69 -1.63 41.67
C GLU A 266 11.69 -2.07 43.16
N LYS A 267 12.82 -2.54 43.66
CA LYS A 267 12.95 -2.92 45.08
C LYS A 267 12.71 -1.74 46.03
N ALA A 268 13.17 -0.54 45.68
CA ALA A 268 12.93 0.66 46.48
C ALA A 268 11.46 1.05 46.50
N LEU A 269 10.78 1.04 45.35
CA LEU A 269 9.37 1.34 45.24
C LEU A 269 8.51 0.32 46.02
N ALA A 270 8.84 -0.97 45.93
CA ALA A 270 8.14 -2.01 46.69
C ALA A 270 8.26 -1.78 48.22
N ARG A 271 9.45 -1.44 48.73
CA ARG A 271 9.65 -1.10 50.15
C ARG A 271 8.91 0.15 50.57
N TYR A 272 8.89 1.16 49.72
CA TYR A 272 8.18 2.41 49.97
C TYR A 272 6.65 2.21 49.98
N ALA A 273 6.12 1.38 49.09
CA ALA A 273 4.70 1.02 49.08
C ALA A 273 4.26 0.34 50.40
N VAL A 274 5.09 -0.59 50.92
CA VAL A 274 4.84 -1.24 52.22
C VAL A 274 4.90 -0.23 53.35
N PHE A 275 5.83 0.72 53.31
CA PHE A 275 5.95 1.78 54.31
C PHE A 275 4.69 2.68 54.33
N LEU A 276 4.21 3.11 53.14
CA LEU A 276 2.97 3.90 53.04
C LEU A 276 1.73 3.14 53.51
N GLN A 277 1.64 1.83 53.26
CA GLN A 277 0.54 1.01 53.80
C GLN A 277 0.54 0.96 55.33
N LYS A 278 1.73 0.84 55.96
CA LYS A 278 1.84 0.87 57.43
C LYS A 278 1.50 2.25 58.00
N GLN A 279 1.91 3.35 57.38
CA GLN A 279 1.52 4.69 57.82
C GLN A 279 -0.02 4.88 57.78
N ARG A 280 -0.70 4.47 56.70
CA ARG A 280 -2.14 4.56 56.61
C ARG A 280 -2.91 3.70 57.64
N GLN A 281 -2.26 2.64 58.16
CA GLN A 281 -2.84 1.82 59.26
C GLN A 281 -2.67 2.47 60.64
N TRP A 282 -1.71 3.38 60.80
CA TRP A 282 -1.47 4.10 62.09
C TRP A 282 -2.29 5.40 62.20
N GLU A 283 -2.80 5.88 61.07
CA GLU A 283 -3.66 7.07 61.00
C GLU A 283 -5.17 6.74 61.09
N ARG A 284 -5.51 5.46 61.25
CA ARG A 284 -6.86 4.97 61.56
C ARG A 284 -6.98 4.47 62.99
#